data_54ac58f5e014a2cd1d2a788a17e50ca9
#
_entry.id   54ac58f5e014a2cd1d2a788a17e50ca9
#
_cell.length_a   1.000
_cell.length_b   1.000
_cell.length_c   1.000
_cell.angle_alpha   90.00
_cell.angle_beta   90.00
_cell.angle_gamma   90.00
#
_symmetry.space_group_name_H-M   'P 1'
#
loop_
_entity.id
_entity.type
_entity.pdbx_description
1 polymer ?
#
loop_
_entity_poly.entity_id
_entity_poly.type
_entity_poly.pdbx_seq_one_letter_code
_entity_poly.pdbx_strand_id
1 'polypeptide(L)'
;MGGDNKTKLKLDSKTTKLDLVTPEEATNTVFSSWKIEDSENLYRIPGWGEPYFSINAAGHITVSPQGDRGGALDLYELVEALKKRNIGLPLLIRFSDILADRIERLNACFARGIARYNYPNVYRGVFPIKCNQHRHIVEALVKYGKPYQFGLEAGSKPELMIALATLEPSLNEKNDKSQPLLICNGYKDKEYIETALLATKIGHKPFIVIEQLEELYLAIKISRQLGIEPNLGVRAKLSAKGVGRWGTSTGDRAKFGLTIPEILTVVTELEKEGMLNSLQLLHYHIGSQISAIGVIKDAIREASQIYTQLAKMGANMQYLDVGGGLGVDYDGSKTNYYASKNYNMQNYANDIVAEVKEACEEAEIHPPV
;
A
#
# COMPACT_ATOMS: atom_id res chain seq x y z
N MET A 1 12.05 54.41 39.94
CA MET A 1 10.66 54.18 40.38
C MET A 1 10.16 53.12 39.39
N GLY A 2 10.16 51.88 39.60
CA GLY A 2 9.77 51.09 40.78
C GLY A 2 8.41 50.49 40.53
N GLY A 3 8.35 49.21 40.18
CA GLY A 3 7.08 48.54 39.98
C GLY A 3 7.23 47.09 39.56
N ASP A 4 7.77 46.25 40.45
CA ASP A 4 7.71 44.80 40.36
C ASP A 4 6.25 44.31 40.47
N ASN A 5 5.80 43.56 39.48
CA ASN A 5 4.55 42.79 39.56
C ASN A 5 4.86 41.28 39.53
N LYS A 6 5.16 40.72 40.70
CA LYS A 6 5.27 39.29 40.93
C LYS A 6 3.85 38.69 41.03
N THR A 7 3.42 38.03 39.98
CA THR A 7 2.23 37.17 40.04
C THR A 7 2.57 35.88 40.77
N LYS A 8 2.10 35.77 42.03
CA LYS A 8 2.16 34.54 42.85
C LYS A 8 1.17 33.53 42.30
N LEU A 9 1.66 32.43 41.74
CA LEU A 9 0.90 31.20 41.55
C LEU A 9 0.62 30.58 42.93
N LYS A 10 -0.64 30.52 43.32
CA LYS A 10 -1.12 29.73 44.44
C LYS A 10 -1.11 28.25 44.02
N LEU A 11 -0.23 27.45 44.57
CA LEU A 11 -0.33 26.00 44.54
C LEU A 11 -1.38 25.61 45.60
N ASP A 12 -2.52 25.07 45.18
CA ASP A 12 -3.45 24.35 46.04
C ASP A 12 -2.81 23.01 46.40
N SER A 13 -2.43 22.88 47.64
CA SER A 13 -1.98 21.65 48.28
C SER A 13 -3.18 20.76 48.60
N LYS A 14 -3.65 19.98 47.61
CA LYS A 14 -4.38 18.75 47.93
C LYS A 14 -3.36 17.61 47.98
N THR A 15 -2.91 17.36 49.20
CA THR A 15 -2.15 16.16 49.57
C THR A 15 -2.96 14.92 49.23
N THR A 16 -2.61 14.27 48.13
CA THR A 16 -3.02 12.90 47.90
C THR A 16 -2.26 12.04 48.91
N LYS A 17 -2.92 11.62 49.99
CA LYS A 17 -2.41 10.58 50.88
C LYS A 17 -2.19 9.34 50.01
N LEU A 18 -0.95 8.95 49.81
CA LEU A 18 -0.63 7.58 49.46
C LEU A 18 -1.02 6.73 50.67
N ASP A 19 -2.13 6.02 50.59
CA ASP A 19 -2.48 4.99 51.53
C ASP A 19 -1.41 3.90 51.41
N LEU A 20 -0.48 3.92 52.35
CA LEU A 20 0.49 2.84 52.55
C LEU A 20 -0.30 1.61 52.95
N VAL A 21 -0.46 0.66 52.04
CA VAL A 21 -1.02 -0.66 52.32
C VAL A 21 -0.20 -1.28 53.44
N THR A 22 -0.86 -1.65 54.54
CA THR A 22 -0.18 -2.26 55.70
C THR A 22 0.39 -3.64 55.27
N PRO A 23 1.49 -4.10 55.94
CA PRO A 23 2.06 -5.42 55.61
C PRO A 23 1.08 -6.59 55.75
N GLU A 24 0.01 -6.46 56.52
CA GLU A 24 -1.04 -7.46 56.65
C GLU A 24 -2.04 -7.48 55.49
N GLU A 25 -2.26 -6.37 54.82
CA GLU A 25 -3.07 -6.32 53.57
C GLU A 25 -2.32 -6.86 52.37
N ALA A 26 -0.99 -6.80 52.38
CA ALA A 26 -0.15 -7.33 51.33
C ALA A 26 -0.07 -8.87 51.28
N THR A 27 -0.47 -9.55 52.38
CA THR A 27 -0.39 -11.03 52.49
C THR A 27 -1.64 -11.75 51.99
N ASN A 28 -2.72 -11.03 51.63
CA ASN A 28 -3.95 -11.63 51.12
C ASN A 28 -4.23 -11.39 49.63
N THR A 29 -3.28 -10.86 48.89
CA THR A 29 -3.34 -10.93 47.43
C THR A 29 -3.07 -12.38 47.03
N VAL A 30 -4.13 -13.15 46.80
CA VAL A 30 -4.04 -14.44 46.10
C VAL A 30 -3.52 -14.09 44.69
N PHE A 31 -2.22 -14.25 44.49
CA PHE A 31 -1.65 -14.20 43.13
C PHE A 31 -2.36 -15.30 42.34
N SER A 32 -3.35 -14.93 41.53
CA SER A 32 -3.93 -15.86 40.59
C SER A 32 -2.80 -16.38 39.73
N SER A 33 -2.72 -17.69 39.54
CA SER A 33 -1.73 -18.28 38.65
C SER A 33 -1.88 -17.64 37.22
N TRP A 34 -0.76 -17.21 36.66
CA TRP A 34 -0.72 -16.65 35.27
C TRP A 34 -1.39 -17.61 34.29
N LYS A 35 -2.31 -17.08 33.47
CA LYS A 35 -3.05 -17.84 32.48
C LYS A 35 -2.66 -17.39 31.08
N ILE A 36 -3.02 -18.18 30.06
CA ILE A 36 -2.79 -17.85 28.65
C ILE A 36 -3.49 -16.55 28.28
N GLU A 37 -4.71 -16.35 28.77
CA GLU A 37 -5.50 -15.13 28.55
C GLU A 37 -4.80 -13.87 29.06
N ASP A 38 -4.02 -13.98 30.16
CA ASP A 38 -3.23 -12.87 30.67
C ASP A 38 -2.12 -12.48 29.69
N SER A 39 -1.48 -13.48 29.07
CA SER A 39 -0.47 -13.25 28.02
C SER A 39 -1.10 -12.68 26.75
N GLU A 40 -2.23 -13.23 26.30
CA GLU A 40 -2.95 -12.75 25.11
C GLU A 40 -3.36 -11.28 25.27
N ASN A 41 -3.86 -10.92 26.47
CA ASN A 41 -4.26 -9.54 26.78
C ASN A 41 -3.05 -8.61 26.91
N LEU A 42 -1.98 -9.05 27.62
CA LEU A 42 -0.76 -8.24 27.80
C LEU A 42 -0.09 -7.90 26.50
N TYR A 43 0.06 -8.89 25.61
CA TYR A 43 0.72 -8.74 24.31
C TYR A 43 -0.23 -8.41 23.16
N ARG A 44 -1.55 -8.32 23.44
CA ARG A 44 -2.61 -8.05 22.45
C ARG A 44 -2.55 -8.96 21.23
N ILE A 45 -2.23 -10.25 21.44
CA ILE A 45 -2.06 -11.22 20.34
C ILE A 45 -3.28 -11.27 19.42
N PRO A 46 -4.53 -11.33 19.92
CA PRO A 46 -5.72 -11.32 19.03
C PRO A 46 -5.86 -10.03 18.21
N GLY A 47 -5.29 -8.91 18.68
CA GLY A 47 -5.37 -7.63 17.98
C GLY A 47 -4.50 -7.58 16.73
N TRP A 48 -3.20 -7.86 16.87
CA TRP A 48 -2.24 -7.78 15.75
C TRP A 48 -2.00 -9.12 15.05
N GLY A 49 -2.21 -10.24 15.76
CA GLY A 49 -1.84 -11.59 15.30
C GLY A 49 -2.88 -12.26 14.40
N GLU A 50 -4.16 -11.92 14.57
CA GLU A 50 -5.24 -12.54 13.76
C GLU A 50 -5.06 -12.32 12.26
N PRO A 51 -5.32 -13.37 11.47
CA PRO A 51 -5.71 -14.74 11.83
C PRO A 51 -4.53 -15.72 11.91
N TYR A 52 -3.28 -15.23 11.98
CA TYR A 52 -2.09 -16.06 11.80
C TYR A 52 -1.39 -16.47 13.10
N PHE A 53 -1.47 -15.65 14.14
CA PHE A 53 -0.73 -15.89 15.37
C PHE A 53 -1.68 -16.05 16.56
N SER A 54 -1.38 -17.06 17.40
CA SER A 54 -2.12 -17.35 18.64
C SER A 54 -1.17 -17.95 19.68
N ILE A 55 -1.67 -18.24 20.88
CA ILE A 55 -0.96 -18.97 21.93
C ILE A 55 -1.64 -20.33 22.13
N ASN A 56 -0.87 -21.41 22.18
CA ASN A 56 -1.39 -22.75 22.43
C ASN A 56 -1.50 -23.07 23.94
N ALA A 57 -2.03 -24.25 24.27
CA ALA A 57 -2.20 -24.71 25.64
C ALA A 57 -0.89 -24.88 26.44
N ALA A 58 0.25 -24.98 25.77
CA ALA A 58 1.58 -25.02 26.38
C ALA A 58 2.16 -23.61 26.65
N GLY A 59 1.45 -22.54 26.28
CA GLY A 59 1.92 -21.16 26.39
C GLY A 59 2.89 -20.73 25.28
N HIS A 60 3.01 -21.50 24.21
CA HIS A 60 3.88 -21.17 23.07
C HIS A 60 3.12 -20.40 22.02
N ILE A 61 3.82 -19.46 21.35
CA ILE A 61 3.28 -18.80 20.16
C ILE A 61 3.19 -19.82 19.03
N THR A 62 2.01 -19.88 18.41
CA THR A 62 1.77 -20.67 17.21
C THR A 62 1.53 -19.76 16.00
N VAL A 63 1.83 -20.27 14.82
CA VAL A 63 1.51 -19.63 13.54
C VAL A 63 0.66 -20.56 12.69
N SER A 64 -0.45 -20.03 12.18
CA SER A 64 -1.34 -20.67 11.21
C SER A 64 -1.19 -19.96 9.86
N PRO A 65 -0.25 -20.36 8.98
CA PRO A 65 0.09 -19.61 7.79
C PRO A 65 -1.05 -19.43 6.79
N GLN A 66 -2.06 -20.31 6.85
CA GLN A 66 -3.29 -20.25 6.04
C GLN A 66 -4.49 -19.69 6.83
N GLY A 67 -4.22 -19.05 7.98
CA GLY A 67 -5.26 -18.57 8.88
C GLY A 67 -6.14 -19.71 9.40
N ASP A 68 -7.45 -19.52 9.34
CA ASP A 68 -8.46 -20.49 9.83
C ASP A 68 -8.57 -21.76 8.97
N ARG A 69 -7.88 -21.84 7.83
CA ARG A 69 -8.01 -22.90 6.82
C ARG A 69 -6.95 -24.01 6.93
N GLY A 70 -5.96 -23.84 7.81
CA GLY A 70 -4.81 -24.75 7.91
C GLY A 70 -4.43 -25.13 9.31
N GLY A 71 -3.37 -25.96 9.43
CA GLY A 71 -2.78 -26.33 10.71
C GLY A 71 -1.96 -25.19 11.32
N ALA A 72 -1.67 -25.32 12.62
CA ALA A 72 -0.81 -24.42 13.36
C ALA A 72 0.56 -25.07 13.60
N LEU A 73 1.63 -24.26 13.51
CA LEU A 73 3.00 -24.63 13.82
C LEU A 73 3.42 -23.96 15.12
N ASP A 74 3.92 -24.74 16.05
CA ASP A 74 4.50 -24.24 17.30
C ASP A 74 5.89 -23.65 17.03
N LEU A 75 6.06 -22.35 17.29
CA LEU A 75 7.33 -21.66 17.01
C LEU A 75 8.44 -22.05 17.98
N TYR A 76 8.11 -22.39 19.23
CA TYR A 76 9.10 -22.83 20.18
C TYR A 76 9.68 -24.20 19.78
N GLU A 77 8.81 -25.16 19.44
CA GLU A 77 9.22 -26.47 18.94
C GLU A 77 10.03 -26.37 17.65
N LEU A 78 9.63 -25.48 16.74
CA LEU A 78 10.38 -25.21 15.51
C LEU A 78 11.80 -24.72 15.82
N VAL A 79 11.95 -23.74 16.71
CA VAL A 79 13.27 -23.18 17.07
C VAL A 79 14.15 -24.28 17.72
N GLU A 80 13.60 -25.08 18.62
CA GLU A 80 14.35 -26.19 19.24
C GLU A 80 14.77 -27.24 18.20
N ALA A 81 13.92 -27.54 17.22
CA ALA A 81 14.28 -28.44 16.12
C ALA A 81 15.39 -27.85 15.23
N LEU A 82 15.40 -26.55 14.99
CA LEU A 82 16.45 -25.87 14.21
C LEU A 82 17.78 -25.83 14.97
N LYS A 83 17.76 -25.60 16.28
CA LYS A 83 18.95 -25.67 17.14
C LYS A 83 19.58 -27.05 17.11
N LYS A 84 18.78 -28.13 17.14
CA LYS A 84 19.27 -29.52 16.99
C LYS A 84 19.98 -29.79 15.66
N ARG A 85 19.67 -28.96 14.64
CA ARG A 85 20.34 -28.99 13.31
C ARG A 85 21.54 -28.04 13.23
N ASN A 86 22.01 -27.51 14.36
CA ASN A 86 23.10 -26.52 14.45
C ASN A 86 22.82 -25.22 13.74
N ILE A 87 21.54 -24.81 13.61
CA ILE A 87 21.16 -23.49 13.11
C ILE A 87 21.09 -22.55 14.31
N GLY A 88 21.98 -21.56 14.35
CA GLY A 88 22.10 -20.62 15.46
C GLY A 88 21.05 -19.51 15.43
N LEU A 89 20.95 -18.80 16.55
CA LEU A 89 20.15 -17.58 16.70
C LEU A 89 21.02 -16.33 16.47
N PRO A 90 20.45 -15.19 15.98
CA PRO A 90 19.04 -14.97 15.71
C PRO A 90 18.54 -15.60 14.40
N LEU A 91 17.23 -15.88 14.32
CA LEU A 91 16.58 -16.48 13.16
C LEU A 91 15.53 -15.48 12.58
N LEU A 92 15.50 -15.38 11.25
CA LEU A 92 14.42 -14.73 10.53
C LEU A 92 13.59 -15.82 9.82
N ILE A 93 12.39 -16.07 10.34
CA ILE A 93 11.47 -17.08 9.81
C ILE A 93 10.43 -16.38 8.97
N ARG A 94 10.18 -16.87 7.76
CA ARG A 94 9.16 -16.37 6.84
C ARG A 94 8.23 -17.50 6.42
N PHE A 95 6.94 -17.19 6.36
CA PHE A 95 5.90 -18.12 5.93
C PHE A 95 5.31 -17.61 4.62
N SER A 96 5.70 -18.21 3.51
CA SER A 96 5.23 -17.81 2.17
C SER A 96 3.71 -17.96 1.99
N ASP A 97 3.11 -18.92 2.71
CA ASP A 97 1.65 -19.13 2.67
C ASP A 97 0.87 -17.93 3.23
N ILE A 98 1.46 -17.17 4.16
CA ILE A 98 0.87 -15.89 4.63
C ILE A 98 0.80 -14.88 3.48
N LEU A 99 1.82 -14.81 2.61
CA LEU A 99 1.78 -13.94 1.44
C LEU A 99 0.66 -14.35 0.48
N ALA A 100 0.52 -15.68 0.24
CA ALA A 100 -0.55 -16.23 -0.60
C ALA A 100 -1.93 -15.87 -0.05
N ASP A 101 -2.17 -16.14 1.24
CA ASP A 101 -3.43 -15.83 1.91
C ASP A 101 -3.74 -14.32 1.91
N ARG A 102 -2.73 -13.46 2.10
CA ARG A 102 -2.93 -12.00 2.08
C ARG A 102 -3.29 -11.49 0.68
N ILE A 103 -2.68 -12.01 -0.38
CA ILE A 103 -3.05 -11.69 -1.76
C ILE A 103 -4.50 -12.10 -2.04
N GLU A 104 -4.87 -13.33 -1.69
CA GLU A 104 -6.22 -13.84 -1.85
C GLU A 104 -7.25 -12.99 -1.10
N ARG A 105 -7.01 -12.70 0.19
CA ARG A 105 -7.92 -11.89 1.02
C ARG A 105 -8.09 -10.48 0.48
N LEU A 106 -7.01 -9.84 0.02
CA LEU A 106 -7.08 -8.50 -0.56
C LEU A 106 -7.95 -8.51 -1.83
N ASN A 107 -7.69 -9.44 -2.75
CA ASN A 107 -8.48 -9.58 -3.97
C ASN A 107 -9.95 -9.91 -3.68
N ALA A 108 -10.21 -10.78 -2.69
CA ALA A 108 -11.58 -11.11 -2.26
C ALA A 108 -12.30 -9.88 -1.65
N CYS A 109 -11.59 -8.99 -0.94
CA CYS A 109 -12.19 -7.75 -0.43
C CYS A 109 -12.63 -6.82 -1.57
N PHE A 110 -11.76 -6.64 -2.58
CA PHE A 110 -12.12 -5.85 -3.75
C PHE A 110 -13.23 -6.51 -4.57
N ALA A 111 -13.18 -7.83 -4.79
CA ALA A 111 -14.25 -8.55 -5.50
C ALA A 111 -15.63 -8.36 -4.82
N ARG A 112 -15.69 -8.43 -3.48
CA ARG A 112 -16.91 -8.14 -2.74
C ARG A 112 -17.37 -6.68 -2.86
N GLY A 113 -16.43 -5.72 -2.83
CA GLY A 113 -16.73 -4.30 -3.05
C GLY A 113 -17.27 -4.06 -4.45
N ILE A 114 -16.62 -4.59 -5.48
CA ILE A 114 -17.04 -4.51 -6.89
C ILE A 114 -18.46 -5.09 -7.07
N ALA A 115 -18.71 -6.28 -6.52
CA ALA A 115 -20.05 -6.90 -6.59
C ALA A 115 -21.10 -6.06 -5.83
N ARG A 116 -20.76 -5.56 -4.63
CA ARG A 116 -21.67 -4.74 -3.81
C ARG A 116 -22.16 -3.48 -4.50
N TYR A 117 -21.27 -2.81 -5.20
CA TYR A 117 -21.54 -1.54 -5.87
C TYR A 117 -21.87 -1.70 -7.36
N ASN A 118 -21.93 -2.93 -7.90
CA ASN A 118 -22.08 -3.19 -9.34
C ASN A 118 -21.05 -2.40 -10.17
N TYR A 119 -19.80 -2.42 -9.73
CA TYR A 119 -18.72 -1.73 -10.41
C TYR A 119 -18.37 -2.48 -11.71
N PRO A 120 -18.28 -1.80 -12.88
CA PRO A 120 -18.21 -2.50 -14.18
C PRO A 120 -16.79 -2.98 -14.55
N ASN A 121 -15.82 -2.78 -13.67
CA ASN A 121 -14.42 -3.11 -13.95
C ASN A 121 -13.82 -4.00 -12.85
N VAL A 122 -12.52 -4.28 -12.90
CA VAL A 122 -11.82 -5.21 -12.02
C VAL A 122 -10.75 -4.50 -11.19
N TYR A 123 -10.34 -5.14 -10.10
CA TYR A 123 -9.16 -4.76 -9.32
C TYR A 123 -7.92 -5.48 -9.84
N ARG A 124 -6.79 -4.77 -9.90
CA ARG A 124 -5.46 -5.29 -10.24
C ARG A 124 -4.48 -4.89 -9.14
N GLY A 125 -4.01 -5.86 -8.36
CA GLY A 125 -2.97 -5.59 -7.38
C GLY A 125 -1.60 -5.40 -8.03
N VAL A 126 -0.82 -4.46 -7.50
CA VAL A 126 0.56 -4.19 -7.94
C VAL A 126 1.45 -4.09 -6.71
N PHE A 127 2.54 -4.87 -6.67
CA PHE A 127 3.46 -4.85 -5.55
C PHE A 127 4.66 -3.95 -5.82
N PRO A 128 4.91 -2.93 -4.98
CA PRO A 128 6.07 -2.07 -5.11
C PRO A 128 7.33 -2.79 -4.60
N ILE A 129 8.27 -3.08 -5.50
CA ILE A 129 9.51 -3.84 -5.20
C ILE A 129 10.32 -3.17 -4.09
N LYS A 130 10.30 -1.83 -4.00
CA LYS A 130 10.96 -1.06 -2.92
C LYS A 130 10.59 -1.51 -1.51
N CYS A 131 9.40 -2.09 -1.30
CA CYS A 131 8.97 -2.58 0.01
C CYS A 131 9.76 -3.79 0.47
N ASN A 132 10.08 -4.71 -0.45
CA ASN A 132 10.96 -5.85 -0.22
C ASN A 132 11.45 -6.44 -1.54
N GLN A 133 12.70 -6.17 -1.90
CA GLN A 133 13.33 -6.63 -3.15
C GLN A 133 14.01 -8.02 -3.04
N HIS A 134 13.87 -8.71 -1.93
CA HIS A 134 14.41 -10.07 -1.82
C HIS A 134 13.80 -11.00 -2.87
N ARG A 135 14.64 -11.66 -3.64
CA ARG A 135 14.27 -12.53 -4.76
C ARG A 135 13.12 -13.49 -4.41
N HIS A 136 13.26 -14.26 -3.32
CA HIS A 136 12.25 -15.23 -2.90
C HIS A 136 10.90 -14.61 -2.52
N ILE A 137 10.86 -13.32 -2.11
CA ILE A 137 9.62 -12.61 -1.82
C ILE A 137 8.95 -12.17 -3.12
N VAL A 138 9.71 -11.57 -4.04
CA VAL A 138 9.16 -11.11 -5.34
C VAL A 138 8.66 -12.31 -6.16
N GLU A 139 9.44 -13.40 -6.23
CA GLU A 139 9.03 -14.64 -6.90
C GLU A 139 7.77 -15.25 -6.27
N ALA A 140 7.67 -15.25 -4.94
CA ALA A 140 6.47 -15.75 -4.24
C ALA A 140 5.23 -14.88 -4.54
N LEU A 141 5.38 -13.56 -4.54
CA LEU A 141 4.29 -12.62 -4.86
C LEU A 141 3.80 -12.79 -6.30
N VAL A 142 4.70 -12.92 -7.26
CA VAL A 142 4.34 -13.19 -8.67
C VAL A 142 3.65 -14.54 -8.81
N LYS A 143 4.21 -15.60 -8.19
CA LYS A 143 3.64 -16.95 -8.22
C LYS A 143 2.21 -17.01 -7.65
N TYR A 144 2.02 -16.49 -6.43
CA TYR A 144 0.72 -16.51 -5.77
C TYR A 144 -0.26 -15.47 -6.33
N GLY A 145 0.26 -14.40 -6.90
CA GLY A 145 -0.51 -13.36 -7.56
C GLY A 145 -1.01 -13.70 -8.97
N LYS A 146 -0.45 -14.75 -9.59
CA LYS A 146 -0.77 -15.15 -10.98
C LYS A 146 -2.26 -15.31 -11.27
N PRO A 147 -3.09 -15.96 -10.39
CA PRO A 147 -4.55 -16.06 -10.62
C PRO A 147 -5.27 -14.72 -10.64
N TYR A 148 -4.68 -13.69 -10.04
CA TYR A 148 -5.22 -12.34 -9.93
C TYR A 148 -4.55 -11.35 -10.88
N GLN A 149 -3.65 -11.82 -11.74
CA GLN A 149 -2.84 -10.98 -12.64
C GLN A 149 -2.11 -9.86 -11.89
N PHE A 150 -1.55 -10.24 -10.75
CA PHE A 150 -0.87 -9.34 -9.84
C PHE A 150 0.43 -8.82 -10.47
N GLY A 151 0.58 -7.51 -10.55
CA GLY A 151 1.70 -6.84 -11.19
C GLY A 151 2.80 -6.40 -10.24
N LEU A 152 3.80 -5.72 -10.78
CA LEU A 152 4.90 -5.15 -10.01
C LEU A 152 5.05 -3.65 -10.30
N GLU A 153 5.47 -2.89 -9.28
CA GLU A 153 5.93 -1.51 -9.43
C GLU A 153 7.45 -1.46 -9.29
N ALA A 154 8.10 -0.79 -10.22
CA ALA A 154 9.53 -0.51 -10.24
C ALA A 154 9.76 1.00 -10.12
N GLY A 155 10.46 1.43 -9.06
CA GLY A 155 10.82 2.83 -8.82
C GLY A 155 12.27 3.16 -9.16
N SER A 156 13.02 2.21 -9.74
CA SER A 156 14.42 2.37 -10.13
C SER A 156 14.82 1.39 -11.23
N LYS A 157 15.93 1.64 -11.93
CA LYS A 157 16.46 0.71 -12.95
C LYS A 157 16.70 -0.72 -12.44
N PRO A 158 17.35 -0.93 -11.27
CA PRO A 158 17.48 -2.28 -10.72
C PRO A 158 16.13 -2.96 -10.46
N GLU A 159 15.14 -2.23 -9.94
CA GLU A 159 13.80 -2.78 -9.71
C GLU A 159 13.09 -3.12 -11.02
N LEU A 160 13.28 -2.31 -12.07
CA LEU A 160 12.77 -2.63 -13.41
C LEU A 160 13.36 -3.95 -13.93
N MET A 161 14.67 -4.17 -13.75
CA MET A 161 15.32 -5.43 -14.12
C MET A 161 14.80 -6.62 -13.32
N ILE A 162 14.53 -6.43 -12.01
CA ILE A 162 13.90 -7.47 -11.18
C ILE A 162 12.51 -7.80 -11.71
N ALA A 163 11.70 -6.78 -12.03
CA ALA A 163 10.35 -6.98 -12.55
C ALA A 163 10.35 -7.72 -13.88
N LEU A 164 11.22 -7.33 -14.83
CA LEU A 164 11.37 -7.99 -16.12
C LEU A 164 11.86 -9.44 -16.02
N ALA A 165 12.68 -9.74 -15.01
CA ALA A 165 13.18 -11.09 -14.76
C ALA A 165 12.16 -12.02 -14.07
N THR A 166 11.12 -11.47 -13.43
CA THR A 166 10.19 -12.24 -12.58
C THR A 166 8.76 -12.30 -13.11
N LEU A 167 8.28 -11.22 -13.77
CA LEU A 167 6.96 -11.24 -14.41
C LEU A 167 6.99 -12.11 -15.67
N GLU A 168 5.97 -12.94 -15.81
CA GLU A 168 5.81 -13.71 -17.06
C GLU A 168 5.32 -12.78 -18.18
N PRO A 169 6.06 -12.68 -19.30
CA PRO A 169 5.59 -11.93 -20.45
C PRO A 169 4.42 -12.63 -21.15
N SER A 170 3.49 -11.86 -21.70
CA SER A 170 2.47 -12.40 -22.59
C SER A 170 2.88 -12.17 -24.04
N LEU A 171 3.08 -13.25 -24.78
CA LEU A 171 3.39 -13.18 -26.22
C LEU A 171 2.11 -13.16 -27.08
N ASN A 172 0.94 -13.31 -26.44
CA ASN A 172 -0.35 -13.29 -27.11
C ASN A 172 -0.93 -11.89 -27.10
N GLU A 173 -1.15 -11.33 -28.29
CA GLU A 173 -1.84 -10.07 -28.60
C GLU A 173 -1.52 -8.81 -27.77
N LYS A 174 -1.23 -7.72 -28.48
CA LYS A 174 -0.84 -6.39 -27.93
C LYS A 174 -1.82 -5.74 -26.94
N ASN A 175 -3.01 -6.33 -26.70
CA ASN A 175 -4.09 -5.80 -25.86
C ASN A 175 -4.69 -6.81 -24.88
N ASP A 176 -3.93 -7.82 -24.48
CA ASP A 176 -4.43 -8.77 -23.48
C ASP A 176 -4.62 -8.08 -22.13
N LYS A 177 -5.90 -7.84 -21.76
CA LYS A 177 -6.28 -7.31 -20.46
C LYS A 177 -5.96 -8.29 -19.31
N SER A 178 -5.56 -9.53 -19.63
CA SER A 178 -5.18 -10.54 -18.65
C SER A 178 -3.71 -10.43 -18.21
N GLN A 179 -2.93 -9.56 -18.83
CA GLN A 179 -1.50 -9.41 -18.55
C GLN A 179 -1.24 -8.66 -17.24
N PRO A 180 -0.27 -9.10 -16.40
CA PRO A 180 0.16 -8.36 -15.21
C PRO A 180 0.70 -6.97 -15.59
N LEU A 181 0.37 -5.97 -14.80
CA LEU A 181 0.82 -4.60 -14.99
C LEU A 181 2.27 -4.45 -14.52
N LEU A 182 3.08 -3.69 -15.26
CA LEU A 182 4.40 -3.23 -14.82
C LEU A 182 4.35 -1.71 -14.70
N ILE A 183 4.29 -1.22 -13.47
CA ILE A 183 4.19 0.21 -13.19
C ILE A 183 5.59 0.78 -12.98
N CYS A 184 5.99 1.69 -13.85
CA CYS A 184 7.30 2.36 -13.84
C CYS A 184 7.20 3.72 -13.17
N ASN A 185 7.33 3.75 -11.85
CA ASN A 185 7.37 4.94 -11.00
C ASN A 185 8.81 5.41 -10.73
N GLY A 186 8.96 6.42 -9.88
CA GLY A 186 10.25 6.98 -9.47
C GLY A 186 10.89 7.85 -10.56
N TYR A 187 12.06 8.39 -10.24
CA TYR A 187 12.83 9.21 -11.18
C TYR A 187 13.36 8.37 -12.36
N LYS A 188 13.10 8.83 -13.59
CA LYS A 188 13.41 8.09 -14.80
C LYS A 188 14.36 8.88 -15.71
N ASP A 189 15.55 8.33 -15.91
CA ASP A 189 16.48 8.81 -16.93
C ASP A 189 16.23 8.14 -18.29
N LYS A 190 17.03 8.52 -19.27
CA LYS A 190 16.95 7.99 -20.63
C LYS A 190 16.98 6.47 -20.67
N GLU A 191 17.92 5.83 -19.98
CA GLU A 191 18.12 4.38 -20.01
C GLU A 191 16.94 3.63 -19.37
N TYR A 192 16.36 4.20 -18.30
CA TYR A 192 15.16 3.64 -17.66
C TYR A 192 14.00 3.62 -18.65
N ILE A 193 13.70 4.77 -19.29
CA ILE A 193 12.57 4.91 -20.23
C ILE A 193 12.79 4.00 -21.44
N GLU A 194 14.01 3.97 -22.00
CA GLU A 194 14.36 3.10 -23.13
C GLU A 194 14.15 1.62 -22.79
N THR A 195 14.62 1.18 -21.60
CA THR A 195 14.43 -0.20 -21.13
C THR A 195 12.95 -0.53 -20.95
N ALA A 196 12.17 0.38 -20.35
CA ALA A 196 10.73 0.19 -20.16
C ALA A 196 10.00 0.06 -21.52
N LEU A 197 10.33 0.91 -22.50
CA LEU A 197 9.74 0.83 -23.84
C LEU A 197 10.13 -0.46 -24.55
N LEU A 198 11.40 -0.88 -24.49
CA LEU A 198 11.87 -2.13 -25.09
C LEU A 198 11.22 -3.37 -24.48
N ALA A 199 10.81 -3.29 -23.19
CA ALA A 199 10.09 -4.36 -22.52
C ALA A 199 8.78 -4.76 -23.22
N THR A 200 8.13 -3.83 -23.94
CA THR A 200 6.93 -4.13 -24.75
C THR A 200 7.23 -5.11 -25.89
N LYS A 201 8.44 -5.07 -26.48
CA LYS A 201 8.84 -5.98 -27.56
C LYS A 201 9.03 -7.42 -27.09
N ILE A 202 9.27 -7.61 -25.81
CA ILE A 202 9.40 -8.94 -25.20
C ILE A 202 8.14 -9.37 -24.43
N GLY A 203 7.02 -8.66 -24.66
CA GLY A 203 5.70 -9.07 -24.17
C GLY A 203 5.32 -8.57 -22.77
N HIS A 204 6.00 -7.58 -22.21
CA HIS A 204 5.55 -6.90 -20.99
C HIS A 204 4.64 -5.70 -21.31
N LYS A 205 3.87 -5.26 -20.31
CA LYS A 205 2.99 -4.08 -20.41
C LYS A 205 3.42 -3.00 -19.41
N PRO A 206 4.52 -2.27 -19.71
CA PRO A 206 4.96 -1.19 -18.83
C PRO A 206 4.08 0.05 -18.98
N PHE A 207 3.78 0.69 -17.86
CA PHE A 207 3.20 2.03 -17.75
C PHE A 207 4.27 2.98 -17.23
N ILE A 208 4.72 3.93 -18.05
CA ILE A 208 5.70 4.94 -17.65
C ILE A 208 4.92 6.07 -16.96
N VAL A 209 5.02 6.16 -15.64
CA VAL A 209 4.30 7.17 -14.84
C VAL A 209 5.15 8.42 -14.72
N ILE A 210 4.71 9.49 -15.36
CA ILE A 210 5.42 10.78 -15.40
C ILE A 210 5.32 11.46 -14.03
N GLU A 211 6.46 11.72 -13.42
CA GLU A 211 6.61 12.42 -12.14
C GLU A 211 7.25 13.83 -12.31
N GLN A 212 7.88 14.07 -13.45
CA GLN A 212 8.49 15.35 -13.85
C GLN A 212 8.30 15.58 -15.34
N LEU A 213 8.17 16.84 -15.79
CA LEU A 213 7.94 17.16 -17.20
C LEU A 213 9.08 16.72 -18.13
N GLU A 214 10.31 16.71 -17.63
CA GLU A 214 11.48 16.22 -18.35
C GLU A 214 11.35 14.75 -18.78
N GLU A 215 10.69 13.94 -17.95
CA GLU A 215 10.43 12.53 -18.26
C GLU A 215 9.44 12.38 -19.41
N LEU A 216 8.44 13.27 -19.53
CA LEU A 216 7.52 13.31 -20.66
C LEU A 216 8.26 13.54 -21.98
N TYR A 217 9.11 14.57 -22.03
CA TYR A 217 9.86 14.89 -23.25
C TYR A 217 10.82 13.76 -23.63
N LEU A 218 11.45 13.11 -22.65
CA LEU A 218 12.26 11.93 -22.90
C LEU A 218 11.43 10.76 -23.43
N ALA A 219 10.27 10.48 -22.85
CA ALA A 219 9.38 9.41 -23.28
C ALA A 219 8.90 9.62 -24.72
N ILE A 220 8.46 10.81 -25.09
CA ILE A 220 8.07 11.18 -26.46
C ILE A 220 9.25 10.97 -27.43
N LYS A 221 10.42 11.50 -27.08
CA LYS A 221 11.62 11.40 -27.94
C LYS A 221 12.03 9.95 -28.18
N ILE A 222 12.12 9.15 -27.11
CA ILE A 222 12.61 7.76 -27.20
C ILE A 222 11.56 6.87 -27.87
N SER A 223 10.27 7.06 -27.58
CA SER A 223 9.20 6.31 -28.26
C SER A 223 9.23 6.47 -29.77
N ARG A 224 9.45 7.70 -30.26
CA ARG A 224 9.62 7.99 -31.68
C ARG A 224 10.88 7.36 -32.28
N GLN A 225 11.99 7.41 -31.55
CA GLN A 225 13.25 6.80 -31.99
C GLN A 225 13.14 5.28 -32.14
N LEU A 226 12.41 4.64 -31.22
CA LEU A 226 12.21 3.18 -31.20
C LEU A 226 11.04 2.70 -32.05
N GLY A 227 10.15 3.62 -32.48
CA GLY A 227 8.89 3.27 -33.14
C GLY A 227 7.96 2.46 -32.24
N ILE A 228 7.94 2.78 -30.92
CA ILE A 228 7.12 2.11 -29.89
C ILE A 228 6.16 3.13 -29.29
N GLU A 229 4.86 2.86 -29.35
CA GLU A 229 3.87 3.66 -28.66
C GLU A 229 3.91 3.35 -27.15
N PRO A 230 4.11 4.36 -26.28
CA PRO A 230 4.20 4.15 -24.84
C PRO A 230 2.82 4.03 -24.20
N ASN A 231 2.69 3.26 -23.11
CA ASN A 231 1.60 3.46 -22.17
C ASN A 231 2.09 4.46 -21.10
N LEU A 232 1.45 5.60 -21.03
CA LEU A 232 1.81 6.68 -20.10
C LEU A 232 0.82 6.79 -18.95
N GLY A 233 1.34 7.14 -17.80
CA GLY A 233 0.58 7.61 -16.66
C GLY A 233 1.09 8.96 -16.18
N VAL A 234 0.33 9.64 -15.36
CA VAL A 234 0.77 10.81 -14.59
C VAL A 234 0.61 10.56 -13.11
N ARG A 235 1.57 11.00 -12.30
CA ARG A 235 1.46 11.01 -10.85
C ARG A 235 0.99 12.35 -10.37
N ALA A 236 -0.20 12.41 -9.78
CA ALA A 236 -0.76 13.63 -9.23
C ALA A 236 -0.26 13.92 -7.81
N LYS A 237 0.11 15.16 -7.54
CA LYS A 237 0.19 15.72 -6.19
C LYS A 237 -1.22 16.06 -5.74
N LEU A 238 -1.72 15.38 -4.70
CA LEU A 238 -3.03 15.67 -4.12
C LEU A 238 -2.91 16.72 -3.03
N SER A 239 -3.96 17.54 -2.88
CA SER A 239 -4.09 18.51 -1.80
C SER A 239 -4.41 17.84 -0.46
N ALA A 240 -4.98 16.64 -0.49
CA ALA A 240 -5.27 15.83 0.68
C ALA A 240 -4.00 15.61 1.52
N LYS A 241 -4.04 16.07 2.77
CA LYS A 241 -2.89 15.95 3.69
C LYS A 241 -2.89 14.59 4.35
N GLY A 242 -1.84 13.82 4.14
CA GLY A 242 -1.60 12.62 4.92
C GLY A 242 -1.49 12.93 6.42
N VAL A 243 -2.19 12.16 7.24
CA VAL A 243 -2.06 12.21 8.71
C VAL A 243 -1.11 11.09 9.12
N GLY A 244 -0.09 11.41 9.90
CA GLY A 244 0.86 10.43 10.41
C GLY A 244 2.30 10.94 10.39
N ARG A 245 3.24 10.05 10.71
CA ARG A 245 4.70 10.36 10.81
C ARG A 245 5.29 11.00 9.54
N TRP A 246 4.67 10.78 8.38
CA TRP A 246 5.10 11.25 7.07
C TRP A 246 4.16 12.30 6.45
N GLY A 247 3.19 12.81 7.22
CA GLY A 247 2.19 13.77 6.74
C GLY A 247 2.75 15.08 6.19
N THR A 248 3.99 15.44 6.55
CA THR A 248 4.68 16.63 6.02
C THR A 248 5.22 16.46 4.59
N SER A 249 5.20 15.25 4.05
CA SER A 249 5.69 14.92 2.70
C SER A 249 4.57 14.81 1.65
N THR A 250 3.34 15.21 2.00
CA THR A 250 2.16 15.16 1.14
C THR A 250 1.62 16.57 0.82
N GLY A 251 0.71 16.69 -0.13
CA GLY A 251 0.17 17.96 -0.60
C GLY A 251 1.09 18.68 -1.58
N ASP A 252 0.90 19.98 -1.77
CA ASP A 252 1.69 20.83 -2.70
C ASP A 252 3.21 20.80 -2.45
N ARG A 253 3.61 20.44 -1.23
CA ARG A 253 5.02 20.28 -0.83
C ARG A 253 5.57 18.87 -1.07
N ALA A 254 4.78 17.97 -1.66
CA ALA A 254 5.25 16.64 -2.00
C ALA A 254 6.45 16.71 -2.95
N LYS A 255 7.48 15.90 -2.66
CA LYS A 255 8.71 15.84 -3.50
C LYS A 255 8.46 15.22 -4.86
N PHE A 256 7.41 14.41 -4.98
CA PHE A 256 7.15 13.57 -6.15
C PHE A 256 5.80 13.88 -6.78
N GLY A 257 5.73 13.74 -8.10
CA GLY A 257 4.53 13.94 -8.88
C GLY A 257 4.36 15.36 -9.39
N LEU A 258 3.33 15.54 -10.18
CA LEU A 258 2.99 16.77 -10.91
C LEU A 258 1.87 17.53 -10.19
N THR A 259 1.94 18.84 -10.22
CA THR A 259 0.83 19.74 -9.86
C THR A 259 -0.20 19.72 -10.98
N ILE A 260 -1.41 20.19 -10.70
CA ILE A 260 -2.48 20.29 -11.73
C ILE A 260 -2.03 21.08 -12.98
N PRO A 261 -1.37 22.26 -12.87
CA PRO A 261 -0.85 22.97 -14.05
C PRO A 261 0.16 22.14 -14.85
N GLU A 262 1.02 21.37 -14.20
CA GLU A 262 1.98 20.48 -14.88
C GLU A 262 1.26 19.33 -15.58
N ILE A 263 0.20 18.75 -14.98
CA ILE A 263 -0.63 17.72 -15.61
C ILE A 263 -1.33 18.27 -16.86
N LEU A 264 -1.83 19.49 -16.81
CA LEU A 264 -2.40 20.16 -17.99
C LEU A 264 -1.37 20.39 -19.08
N THR A 265 -0.11 20.68 -18.71
CA THR A 265 1.01 20.76 -19.66
C THR A 265 1.25 19.41 -20.30
N VAL A 266 1.22 18.29 -19.55
CA VAL A 266 1.35 16.94 -20.11
C VAL A 266 0.27 16.69 -21.17
N VAL A 267 -1.00 17.01 -20.89
CA VAL A 267 -2.10 16.84 -21.85
C VAL A 267 -1.86 17.64 -23.10
N THR A 268 -1.51 18.93 -22.96
CA THR A 268 -1.26 19.82 -24.10
C THR A 268 -0.09 19.35 -24.97
N GLU A 269 1.00 18.92 -24.37
CA GLU A 269 2.15 18.42 -25.11
C GLU A 269 1.84 17.10 -25.82
N LEU A 270 1.14 16.16 -25.18
CA LEU A 270 0.72 14.92 -25.80
C LEU A 270 -0.28 15.16 -26.96
N GLU A 271 -1.17 16.14 -26.83
CA GLU A 271 -2.10 16.53 -27.91
C GLU A 271 -1.33 17.07 -29.12
N LYS A 272 -0.39 17.99 -28.92
CA LYS A 272 0.47 18.53 -29.99
C LYS A 272 1.24 17.46 -30.72
N GLU A 273 1.69 16.44 -30.00
CA GLU A 273 2.47 15.33 -30.52
C GLU A 273 1.61 14.22 -31.15
N GLY A 274 0.26 14.33 -31.06
CA GLY A 274 -0.68 13.30 -31.53
C GLY A 274 -0.65 12.02 -30.68
N MET A 275 -0.21 12.12 -29.44
CA MET A 275 0.01 10.98 -28.52
C MET A 275 -0.92 11.00 -27.30
N LEU A 276 -2.00 11.78 -27.31
CA LEU A 276 -2.90 11.89 -26.14
C LEU A 276 -3.51 10.53 -25.77
N ASN A 277 -3.74 9.64 -26.73
CA ASN A 277 -4.22 8.27 -26.48
C ASN A 277 -3.26 7.41 -25.68
N SER A 278 -1.98 7.78 -25.61
CA SER A 278 -0.99 7.09 -24.77
C SER A 278 -1.17 7.35 -23.29
N LEU A 279 -1.85 8.46 -22.89
CA LEU A 279 -2.15 8.77 -21.50
C LEU A 279 -3.35 7.95 -21.02
N GLN A 280 -3.07 6.93 -20.21
CA GLN A 280 -4.04 5.91 -19.81
C GLN A 280 -4.18 5.70 -18.31
N LEU A 281 -3.24 6.21 -17.50
CA LEU A 281 -3.17 5.91 -16.08
C LEU A 281 -3.00 7.20 -15.26
N LEU A 282 -3.80 7.32 -14.20
CA LEU A 282 -3.54 8.28 -13.13
C LEU A 282 -3.04 7.53 -11.89
N HIS A 283 -1.91 7.97 -11.36
CA HIS A 283 -1.34 7.48 -10.11
C HIS A 283 -1.30 8.57 -9.05
N TYR A 284 -1.53 8.20 -7.80
CA TYR A 284 -1.22 9.02 -6.65
C TYR A 284 -0.69 8.19 -5.48
N HIS A 285 0.00 8.82 -4.52
CA HIS A 285 0.46 8.15 -3.32
C HIS A 285 0.44 9.11 -2.13
N ILE A 286 -0.39 8.82 -1.15
CA ILE A 286 -0.61 9.67 0.04
C ILE A 286 0.30 9.35 1.22
N GLY A 287 1.25 8.44 1.05
CA GLY A 287 2.20 8.04 2.10
C GLY A 287 2.03 6.60 2.54
N SER A 288 2.78 6.21 3.56
CA SER A 288 2.76 4.88 4.17
C SER A 288 2.02 4.90 5.49
N GLN A 289 1.45 3.77 5.90
CA GLN A 289 0.81 3.58 7.20
C GLN A 289 -0.25 4.65 7.49
N ILE A 290 -1.23 4.78 6.60
CA ILE A 290 -2.36 5.71 6.82
C ILE A 290 -3.30 5.08 7.85
N SER A 291 -3.37 5.69 9.02
CA SER A 291 -4.11 5.15 10.17
C SER A 291 -5.62 5.47 10.15
N ALA A 292 -6.03 6.50 9.40
CA ALA A 292 -7.40 6.98 9.35
C ALA A 292 -8.04 6.81 7.96
N ILE A 293 -9.17 6.10 7.89
CA ILE A 293 -9.90 5.84 6.65
C ILE A 293 -10.36 7.13 5.95
N GLY A 294 -10.70 8.18 6.71
CA GLY A 294 -11.13 9.46 6.16
C GLY A 294 -10.11 10.09 5.22
N VAL A 295 -8.80 9.98 5.54
CA VAL A 295 -7.71 10.49 4.68
C VAL A 295 -7.67 9.75 3.34
N ILE A 296 -7.93 8.44 3.36
CA ILE A 296 -8.00 7.63 2.14
C ILE A 296 -9.19 8.07 1.28
N LYS A 297 -10.35 8.31 1.91
CA LYS A 297 -11.56 8.77 1.21
C LYS A 297 -11.37 10.13 0.55
N ASP A 298 -10.77 11.08 1.27
CA ASP A 298 -10.51 12.42 0.72
C ASP A 298 -9.56 12.36 -0.47
N ALA A 299 -8.52 11.54 -0.37
CA ALA A 299 -7.54 11.36 -1.44
C ALA A 299 -8.14 10.68 -2.69
N ILE A 300 -8.93 9.62 -2.51
CA ILE A 300 -9.56 8.95 -3.66
C ILE A 300 -10.61 9.83 -4.33
N ARG A 301 -11.35 10.64 -3.57
CA ARG A 301 -12.30 11.60 -4.13
C ARG A 301 -11.59 12.63 -5.00
N GLU A 302 -10.51 13.25 -4.51
CA GLU A 302 -9.72 14.21 -5.28
C GLU A 302 -9.12 13.56 -6.54
N ALA A 303 -8.52 12.38 -6.41
CA ALA A 303 -7.94 11.65 -7.54
C ALA A 303 -8.99 11.25 -8.59
N SER A 304 -10.19 10.85 -8.18
CA SER A 304 -11.27 10.50 -9.09
C SER A 304 -11.76 11.73 -9.87
N GLN A 305 -11.78 12.91 -9.26
CA GLN A 305 -12.07 14.16 -9.98
C GLN A 305 -10.99 14.46 -11.04
N ILE A 306 -9.71 14.30 -10.72
CA ILE A 306 -8.64 14.50 -11.69
C ILE A 306 -8.77 13.48 -12.84
N TYR A 307 -9.03 12.21 -12.54
CA TYR A 307 -9.22 11.14 -13.52
C TYR A 307 -10.34 11.48 -14.50
N THR A 308 -11.49 11.87 -13.99
CA THR A 308 -12.66 12.21 -14.84
C THR A 308 -12.41 13.45 -15.71
N GLN A 309 -11.67 14.45 -15.21
CA GLN A 309 -11.30 15.61 -16.01
C GLN A 309 -10.33 15.25 -17.13
N LEU A 310 -9.31 14.41 -16.86
CA LEU A 310 -8.40 13.93 -17.91
C LEU A 310 -9.15 13.16 -19.01
N ALA A 311 -10.10 12.31 -18.63
CA ALA A 311 -10.95 11.61 -19.61
C ALA A 311 -11.81 12.59 -20.45
N LYS A 312 -12.40 13.62 -19.82
CA LYS A 312 -13.17 14.68 -20.52
C LYS A 312 -12.31 15.51 -21.46
N MET A 313 -11.01 15.65 -21.19
CA MET A 313 -10.05 16.31 -22.07
C MET A 313 -9.60 15.44 -23.26
N GLY A 314 -10.10 14.21 -23.38
CA GLY A 314 -9.84 13.31 -24.50
C GLY A 314 -8.68 12.33 -24.27
N ALA A 315 -8.10 12.28 -23.06
CA ALA A 315 -7.12 11.23 -22.74
C ALA A 315 -7.81 9.86 -22.66
N ASN A 316 -7.12 8.81 -23.09
CA ASN A 316 -7.64 7.44 -23.10
C ASN A 316 -7.50 6.78 -21.70
N MET A 317 -8.12 7.38 -20.71
CA MET A 317 -7.99 6.98 -19.31
C MET A 317 -8.63 5.60 -19.07
N GLN A 318 -7.84 4.66 -18.55
CA GLN A 318 -8.25 3.27 -18.30
C GLN A 318 -7.93 2.79 -16.88
N TYR A 319 -6.92 3.36 -16.23
CA TYR A 319 -6.39 2.88 -14.96
C TYR A 319 -6.33 4.01 -13.92
N LEU A 320 -6.74 3.70 -12.70
CA LEU A 320 -6.54 4.54 -11.54
C LEU A 320 -5.71 3.78 -10.49
N ASP A 321 -4.43 4.10 -10.41
CA ASP A 321 -3.52 3.53 -9.41
C ASP A 321 -3.59 4.34 -8.12
N VAL A 322 -4.27 3.77 -7.15
CA VAL A 322 -4.53 4.41 -5.85
C VAL A 322 -3.33 4.42 -4.91
N GLY A 323 -2.16 4.00 -5.38
CA GLY A 323 -0.93 3.99 -4.61
C GLY A 323 -0.97 3.06 -3.40
N GLY A 324 -0.14 3.37 -2.42
CA GLY A 324 -0.07 2.63 -1.16
C GLY A 324 -0.76 3.34 0.00
N GLY A 325 -0.40 2.93 1.21
CA GLY A 325 -0.89 3.54 2.45
C GLY A 325 -1.83 2.66 3.26
N LEU A 326 -2.25 1.50 2.73
CA LEU A 326 -2.99 0.52 3.52
C LEU A 326 -2.24 0.21 4.82
N GLY A 327 -2.81 0.62 5.96
CA GLY A 327 -2.16 0.53 7.25
C GLY A 327 -2.08 -0.92 7.78
N VAL A 328 -1.10 -1.14 8.65
CA VAL A 328 -0.99 -2.34 9.48
C VAL A 328 -1.29 -1.95 10.93
N ASP A 329 -2.06 -2.78 11.63
CA ASP A 329 -2.34 -2.61 13.05
C ASP A 329 -1.27 -3.33 13.86
N TYR A 330 -0.13 -2.65 14.09
CA TYR A 330 1.02 -3.24 14.78
C TYR A 330 0.79 -3.45 16.27
N ASP A 331 -0.02 -2.60 16.91
CA ASP A 331 -0.26 -2.67 18.35
C ASP A 331 -1.61 -3.31 18.72
N GLY A 332 -2.42 -3.68 17.74
CA GLY A 332 -3.72 -4.31 17.93
C GLY A 332 -4.79 -3.39 18.53
N SER A 333 -4.57 -2.08 18.57
CA SER A 333 -5.49 -1.15 19.23
C SER A 333 -6.71 -0.77 18.39
N LYS A 334 -6.67 -1.00 17.07
CA LYS A 334 -7.73 -0.66 16.11
C LYS A 334 -8.13 0.83 16.18
N THR A 335 -7.13 1.71 16.39
CA THR A 335 -7.31 3.15 16.51
C THR A 335 -6.63 3.89 15.34
N ASN A 336 -6.79 5.22 15.28
CA ASN A 336 -6.07 6.07 14.32
C ASN A 336 -4.65 6.45 14.78
N TYR A 337 -4.10 5.77 15.79
CA TYR A 337 -2.72 5.95 16.22
C TYR A 337 -1.73 5.52 15.13
N TYR A 338 -0.54 6.11 15.08
CA TYR A 338 0.42 5.89 13.98
C TYR A 338 0.91 4.43 13.85
N ALA A 339 0.86 3.63 14.93
CA ALA A 339 1.18 2.21 14.93
C ALA A 339 -0.06 1.31 14.75
N SER A 340 -1.21 1.89 14.43
CA SER A 340 -2.49 1.20 14.27
C SER A 340 -3.25 1.73 13.07
N LYS A 341 -4.48 1.27 12.87
CA LYS A 341 -5.44 1.79 11.90
C LYS A 341 -6.87 1.56 12.37
N ASN A 342 -7.78 2.48 12.07
CA ASN A 342 -9.18 2.42 12.46
C ASN A 342 -10.11 1.75 11.42
N TYR A 343 -9.55 1.00 10.46
CA TYR A 343 -10.30 0.34 9.39
C TYR A 343 -9.70 -1.04 9.04
N ASN A 344 -10.48 -1.87 8.39
CA ASN A 344 -10.02 -3.15 7.86
C ASN A 344 -9.88 -3.12 6.33
N MET A 345 -9.37 -4.21 5.73
CA MET A 345 -9.20 -4.30 4.27
C MET A 345 -10.52 -4.19 3.50
N GLN A 346 -11.64 -4.69 4.08
CA GLN A 346 -12.93 -4.61 3.42
C GLN A 346 -13.47 -3.18 3.40
N ASN A 347 -13.29 -2.42 4.50
CA ASN A 347 -13.62 -0.98 4.52
C ASN A 347 -12.82 -0.23 3.46
N TYR A 348 -11.50 -0.48 3.40
CA TYR A 348 -10.61 0.11 2.40
C TYR A 348 -11.09 -0.16 0.96
N ALA A 349 -11.36 -1.42 0.62
CA ALA A 349 -11.82 -1.79 -0.71
C ALA A 349 -13.20 -1.19 -1.05
N ASN A 350 -14.13 -1.21 -0.09
CA ASN A 350 -15.46 -0.64 -0.29
C ASN A 350 -15.41 0.86 -0.56
N ASP A 351 -14.64 1.61 0.23
CA ASP A 351 -14.58 3.06 0.11
C ASP A 351 -13.91 3.48 -1.21
N ILE A 352 -12.85 2.78 -1.64
CA ILE A 352 -12.23 3.05 -2.95
C ILE A 352 -13.24 2.80 -4.09
N VAL A 353 -13.86 1.64 -4.12
CA VAL A 353 -14.80 1.28 -5.20
C VAL A 353 -16.00 2.23 -5.24
N ALA A 354 -16.55 2.59 -4.08
CA ALA A 354 -17.71 3.48 -3.99
C ALA A 354 -17.38 4.89 -4.50
N GLU A 355 -16.30 5.51 -4.00
CA GLU A 355 -15.93 6.89 -4.35
C GLU A 355 -15.55 7.02 -5.84
N VAL A 356 -14.82 6.03 -6.39
CA VAL A 356 -14.48 6.02 -7.84
C VAL A 356 -15.74 5.87 -8.69
N LYS A 357 -16.64 4.97 -8.31
CA LYS A 357 -17.90 4.76 -9.02
C LYS A 357 -18.73 6.04 -9.04
N GLU A 358 -18.96 6.65 -7.87
CA GLU A 358 -19.75 7.86 -7.72
C GLU A 358 -19.21 9.01 -8.60
N ALA A 359 -17.90 9.27 -8.52
CA ALA A 359 -17.28 10.32 -9.33
C ALA A 359 -17.38 10.07 -10.84
N CYS A 360 -17.26 8.82 -11.28
CA CYS A 360 -17.38 8.46 -12.69
C CYS A 360 -18.81 8.53 -13.19
N GLU A 361 -19.80 8.12 -12.38
CA GLU A 361 -21.22 8.23 -12.71
C GLU A 361 -21.66 9.71 -12.83
N GLU A 362 -21.25 10.56 -11.87
CA GLU A 362 -21.52 12.01 -11.93
C GLU A 362 -20.90 12.69 -13.15
N ALA A 363 -19.73 12.21 -13.57
CA ALA A 363 -19.01 12.76 -14.72
C ALA A 363 -19.42 12.15 -16.06
N GLU A 364 -20.25 11.10 -16.07
CA GLU A 364 -20.61 10.28 -17.25
C GLU A 364 -19.38 9.66 -17.94
N ILE A 365 -18.39 9.26 -17.14
CA ILE A 365 -17.14 8.62 -17.59
C ILE A 365 -17.15 7.15 -17.21
N HIS A 366 -16.61 6.28 -18.09
CA HIS A 366 -16.44 4.85 -17.78
C HIS A 366 -15.44 4.67 -16.62
N PRO A 367 -15.82 3.95 -15.54
CA PRO A 367 -14.93 3.73 -14.40
C PRO A 367 -13.65 2.96 -14.78
N PRO A 368 -12.48 3.27 -14.15
CA PRO A 368 -11.19 2.63 -14.41
C PRO A 368 -11.07 1.19 -13.86
N VAL A 369 -10.00 0.53 -14.29
CA VAL A 369 -9.42 -0.65 -13.61
C VAL A 369 -8.61 -0.18 -12.43
#